data_01e172e9d200bc2190edc2b057095605
#
_entry.id   01e172e9d200bc2190edc2b057095605
#
_cell.length_a   1.000
_cell.length_b   1.000
_cell.length_c   1.000
_cell.angle_alpha   90.00
_cell.angle_beta   90.00
_cell.angle_gamma   90.00
#
_symmetry.space_group_name_H-M   'P 1'
#
loop_
_entity.id
_entity.type
_entity.pdbx_description
1 polymer ?
#
loop_
_entity_poly.entity_id
_entity_poly.type
_entity_poly.pdbx_seq_one_letter_code
_entity_poly.pdbx_strand_id
1 'polypeptide(L)'
;MNKLVEQVDGEGVESLLGEQVTFFCTNYIYTGKLIGVTATCVLLQDPKIVYETGAFTDAAWKDAQPVCPYLYIQTAAIESFGVVR
;
A
#
# COMPACT_ATOMS: atom_id res chain seq x y z
N MET A 1 23.02 -17.10 2.64
CA MET A 1 21.90 -17.97 3.06
C MET A 1 20.58 -17.22 2.89
N ASN A 2 19.63 -17.85 2.25
CA ASN A 2 18.31 -17.25 2.08
C ASN A 2 17.46 -17.50 3.35
N LYS A 3 16.82 -16.46 3.78
CA LYS A 3 15.93 -16.51 4.92
C LYS A 3 14.49 -16.67 4.43
N LEU A 4 13.80 -17.69 4.91
CA LEU A 4 12.40 -17.91 4.58
C LEU A 4 11.52 -16.90 5.35
N VAL A 5 10.53 -16.38 4.67
CA VAL A 5 9.51 -15.56 5.30
C VAL A 5 8.39 -16.48 5.74
N GLU A 6 8.17 -16.58 7.04
CA GLU A 6 7.08 -17.35 7.60
C GLU A 6 5.82 -16.52 7.67
N GLN A 7 4.69 -17.11 7.34
CA GLN A 7 3.42 -16.46 7.54
C GLN A 7 3.01 -16.60 9.00
N VAL A 8 2.86 -15.47 9.66
CA VAL A 8 2.46 -15.40 11.07
C VAL A 8 1.10 -14.70 11.15
N ASP A 9 0.18 -15.29 11.91
CA ASP A 9 -1.14 -14.70 12.11
C ASP A 9 -1.02 -13.30 12.69
N GLY A 10 -1.73 -12.35 12.09
CA GLY A 10 -1.70 -10.95 12.50
C GLY A 10 -0.55 -10.15 11.91
N GLU A 11 0.26 -10.75 11.05
CA GLU A 11 1.35 -10.07 10.35
C GLU A 11 1.17 -10.13 8.84
N GLY A 12 1.96 -9.33 8.12
CA GLY A 12 1.90 -9.23 6.67
C GLY A 12 0.81 -8.27 6.20
N VAL A 13 0.58 -8.24 4.89
CA VAL A 13 -0.36 -7.29 4.31
C VAL A 13 -1.81 -7.52 4.77
N GLU A 14 -2.17 -8.76 5.02
CA GLU A 14 -3.53 -9.10 5.48
C GLU A 14 -3.86 -8.49 6.85
N SER A 15 -2.86 -8.30 7.69
CA SER A 15 -3.06 -7.70 9.02
C SER A 15 -3.49 -6.23 8.92
N LEU A 16 -3.30 -5.61 7.77
CA LEU A 16 -3.61 -4.19 7.55
C LEU A 16 -4.98 -3.96 6.92
N LEU A 17 -5.78 -5.01 6.75
CA LEU A 17 -7.14 -4.87 6.22
C LEU A 17 -7.94 -3.87 7.08
N GLY A 18 -8.56 -2.89 6.40
CA GLY A 18 -9.30 -1.82 7.04
C GLY A 18 -8.47 -0.59 7.38
N GLU A 19 -7.15 -0.67 7.25
CA GLU A 19 -6.25 0.43 7.54
C GLU A 19 -5.94 1.27 6.30
N GLN A 20 -5.53 2.50 6.52
CA GLN A 20 -4.99 3.37 5.48
C GLN A 20 -3.55 2.95 5.23
N VAL A 21 -3.28 2.38 4.07
CA VAL A 21 -1.97 1.76 3.75
C VAL A 21 -1.32 2.48 2.60
N THR A 22 0.00 2.55 2.62
CA THR A 22 0.81 3.05 1.51
C THR A 22 1.59 1.89 0.91
N PHE A 23 1.48 1.73 -0.41
CA PHE A 23 2.22 0.74 -1.19
C PHE A 23 3.27 1.45 -2.05
N PHE A 24 4.53 1.14 -1.78
CA PHE A 24 5.65 1.61 -2.59
C PHE A 24 5.86 0.59 -3.70
N CYS A 25 5.46 0.97 -4.91
CA CYS A 25 5.51 0.10 -6.06
C CYS A 25 6.64 0.49 -7.01
N THR A 26 6.88 -0.35 -8.02
CA THR A 26 7.98 -0.14 -8.96
C THR A 26 7.90 1.21 -9.68
N ASN A 27 6.71 1.61 -10.11
CA ASN A 27 6.53 2.84 -10.89
C ASN A 27 5.89 3.98 -10.11
N TYR A 28 5.00 3.66 -9.18
CA TYR A 28 4.20 4.65 -8.47
C TYR A 28 4.09 4.31 -7.00
N ILE A 29 3.71 5.31 -6.22
CA ILE A 29 3.34 5.13 -4.82
C ILE A 29 1.84 5.30 -4.73
N TYR A 30 1.17 4.33 -4.09
CA TYR A 30 -0.28 4.37 -3.90
C TYR A 30 -0.60 4.40 -2.42
N THR A 31 -1.58 5.18 -2.04
CA THR A 31 -2.12 5.17 -0.68
C THR A 31 -3.64 5.04 -0.74
N GLY A 32 -4.21 4.32 0.21
CA GLY A 32 -5.65 4.11 0.25
C GLY A 32 -6.04 3.15 1.37
N LYS A 33 -7.35 2.98 1.54
CA LYS A 33 -7.86 2.02 2.52
C LYS A 33 -7.79 0.62 1.94
N LEU A 34 -7.08 -0.27 2.61
CA LEU A 34 -6.97 -1.67 2.19
C LEU A 34 -8.25 -2.41 2.55
N ILE A 35 -8.97 -2.89 1.54
CA ILE A 35 -10.24 -3.58 1.74
C ILE A 35 -10.24 -5.01 1.21
N GLY A 36 -9.22 -5.42 0.50
CA GLY A 36 -9.13 -6.78 -0.02
C GLY A 36 -7.70 -7.20 -0.27
N VAL A 37 -7.44 -8.48 -0.04
CA VAL A 37 -6.14 -9.09 -0.30
C VAL A 37 -6.37 -10.47 -0.92
N THR A 38 -5.70 -10.74 -2.03
CA THR A 38 -5.66 -12.06 -2.63
C THR A 38 -4.21 -12.49 -2.81
N ALA A 39 -3.99 -13.69 -3.33
CA ALA A 39 -2.63 -14.17 -3.58
C ALA A 39 -1.87 -13.31 -4.60
N THR A 40 -2.58 -12.62 -5.51
CA THR A 40 -1.96 -11.92 -6.62
C THR A 40 -2.19 -10.41 -6.63
N CYS A 41 -3.14 -9.91 -5.85
CA CYS A 41 -3.45 -8.48 -5.82
C CYS A 41 -3.99 -8.01 -4.48
N VAL A 42 -4.00 -6.71 -4.30
CA VAL A 42 -4.67 -6.03 -3.19
C VAL A 42 -5.69 -5.07 -3.77
N LEU A 43 -6.73 -4.78 -3.00
CA LEU A 43 -7.77 -3.83 -3.39
C LEU A 43 -7.79 -2.65 -2.44
N LEU A 44 -7.66 -1.45 -3.01
CA LEU A 44 -7.74 -0.20 -2.26
C LEU A 44 -9.05 0.52 -2.54
N GLN A 45 -9.64 1.08 -1.49
CA GLN A 45 -10.77 2.00 -1.57
C GLN A 45 -10.26 3.43 -1.50
N ASP A 46 -10.79 4.29 -2.37
CA ASP A 46 -10.41 5.70 -2.48
C ASP A 46 -8.89 5.90 -2.57
N PRO A 47 -8.21 5.19 -3.51
CA PRO A 47 -6.78 5.27 -3.62
C PRO A 47 -6.34 6.61 -4.19
N LYS A 48 -5.13 7.02 -3.81
CA LYS A 48 -4.45 8.18 -4.37
C LYS A 48 -3.09 7.75 -4.91
N ILE A 49 -2.70 8.33 -6.04
CA ILE A 49 -1.32 8.22 -6.52
C ILE A 49 -0.55 9.37 -5.92
N VAL A 50 0.57 9.03 -5.28
CA VAL A 50 1.44 10.02 -4.65
C VAL A 50 2.47 10.48 -5.67
N TYR A 51 2.35 11.71 -6.12
CA TYR A 51 3.29 12.32 -7.06
C TYR A 51 4.48 12.95 -6.37
N GLU A 52 4.27 13.46 -5.17
CA GLU A 52 5.34 14.04 -4.37
C GLU A 52 5.07 13.77 -2.89
N THR A 53 6.05 13.15 -2.22
CA THR A 53 5.89 12.74 -0.84
C THR A 53 6.04 13.90 0.15
N GLY A 54 6.85 14.90 -0.19
CA GLY A 54 7.33 15.86 0.79
C GLY A 54 8.28 15.20 1.77
N ALA A 55 8.48 15.82 2.91
CA ALA A 55 9.27 15.21 3.98
C ALA A 55 8.49 14.07 4.62
N PHE A 56 9.16 12.96 4.92
CA PHE A 56 8.49 11.81 5.55
C PHE A 56 8.03 12.10 6.99
N THR A 57 8.49 13.19 7.57
CA THR A 57 8.02 13.66 8.87
C THR A 57 6.69 14.41 8.79
N ASP A 58 6.25 14.79 7.61
CA ASP A 58 4.97 15.46 7.43
C ASP A 58 3.81 14.49 7.62
N ALA A 59 2.69 14.99 8.14
CA ALA A 59 1.52 14.18 8.44
C ALA A 59 0.75 13.75 7.19
N ALA A 60 0.99 14.40 6.04
CA ALA A 60 0.28 14.11 4.79
C ALA A 60 1.25 14.20 3.61
N TRP A 61 0.89 13.50 2.53
CA TRP A 61 1.64 13.58 1.30
C TRP A 61 1.53 14.99 0.69
N LYS A 62 2.63 15.48 0.14
CA LYS A 62 2.64 16.81 -0.47
C LYS A 62 1.76 16.89 -1.70
N ASP A 63 1.79 15.86 -2.53
CA ASP A 63 0.94 15.79 -3.72
C ASP A 63 0.46 14.36 -3.91
N ALA A 64 -0.77 14.10 -3.52
CA ALA A 64 -1.44 12.83 -3.71
C ALA A 64 -2.80 13.10 -4.35
N GLN A 65 -3.05 12.48 -5.50
CA GLN A 65 -4.24 12.75 -6.29
C GLN A 65 -5.14 11.52 -6.39
N PRO A 66 -6.46 11.69 -6.22
CA PRO A 66 -7.39 10.58 -6.36
C PRO A 66 -7.43 10.08 -7.81
N VAL A 67 -7.62 8.76 -7.95
CA VAL A 67 -7.60 8.09 -9.25
C VAL A 67 -8.98 7.56 -9.61
N CYS A 68 -9.57 6.78 -8.72
CA CYS A 68 -10.84 6.09 -8.94
C CYS A 68 -11.37 5.61 -7.58
N PRO A 69 -12.65 5.13 -7.50
CA PRO A 69 -13.18 4.65 -6.21
C PRO A 69 -12.50 3.41 -5.67
N TYR A 70 -12.09 2.50 -6.56
CA TYR A 70 -11.44 1.24 -6.19
C TYR A 70 -10.31 0.95 -7.16
N LEU A 71 -9.19 0.47 -6.65
CA LEU A 71 -8.03 0.12 -7.47
C LEU A 71 -7.43 -1.19 -7.00
N TYR A 72 -7.20 -2.10 -7.95
CA TYR A 72 -6.44 -3.31 -7.70
C TYR A 72 -4.98 -3.07 -8.03
N ILE A 73 -4.09 -3.43 -7.10
CA ILE A 73 -2.65 -3.37 -7.31
C ILE A 73 -2.12 -4.79 -7.29
N GLN A 74 -1.36 -5.17 -8.31
CA GLN A 74 -0.75 -6.49 -8.36
C GLN A 74 0.38 -6.58 -7.34
N THR A 75 0.39 -7.64 -6.54
CA THR A 75 1.41 -7.80 -5.50
C THR A 75 2.82 -7.87 -6.07
N ALA A 76 2.97 -8.35 -7.30
CA ALA A 76 4.28 -8.40 -7.97
C ALA A 76 4.89 -7.01 -8.20
N ALA A 77 4.08 -5.95 -8.21
CA ALA A 77 4.55 -4.58 -8.39
C ALA A 77 4.90 -3.89 -7.08
N ILE A 78 4.55 -4.49 -5.95
CA ILE A 78 4.75 -3.88 -4.62
C ILE A 78 6.16 -4.22 -4.12
N GLU A 79 6.95 -3.19 -3.84
CA GLU A 79 8.27 -3.35 -3.25
C GLU A 79 8.20 -3.38 -1.73
N SER A 80 7.39 -2.47 -1.16
CA SER A 80 7.20 -2.37 0.29
C SER A 80 5.86 -1.72 0.59
N PHE A 81 5.39 -1.90 1.80
CA PHE A 81 4.10 -1.34 2.21
C PHE A 81 4.08 -1.10 3.72
N GLY A 82 3.17 -0.24 4.14
CA GLY A 82 2.99 0.03 5.56
C GLY A 82 1.96 1.12 5.80
N VAL A 83 1.70 1.39 7.07
CA VAL A 83 0.85 2.49 7.50
C VAL A 83 1.77 3.67 7.75
N VAL A 84 1.95 4.49 6.72
CA VAL A 84 2.89 5.62 6.78
C VAL A 84 2.17 6.91 7.14
N ARG A 85 1.02 7.13 6.49
CA ARG A 85 0.23 8.34 6.70
C ARG A 85 -1.25 8.03 6.64
#